data_e2c0aefe14b748815c6a2dc6c14f3877
#
_entry.id   e2c0aefe14b748815c6a2dc6c14f3877
#
_cell.length_a   1.000
_cell.length_b   1.000
_cell.length_c   1.000
_cell.angle_alpha   90.00
_cell.angle_beta   90.00
_cell.angle_gamma   90.00
#
_symmetry.space_group_name_H-M   'P 1'
#
loop_
_entity.id
_entity.type
_entity.pdbx_description
1 polymer ?
#
loop_
_entity_poly.entity_id
_entity_poly.type
_entity_poly.pdbx_seq_one_letter_code
_entity_poly.pdbx_strand_id
1 'polypeptide(L)'
;MHDCSGLGPRSSGAPGRWAKELTRRGYLVMMPDSFTARGVPDGVCVAGPARGIDVSPERRARDAYAALAQLRQRPDVDGRRVGLMGGSHGGSTTLAAMRASGADTGEGFAAAVALYPRCATFRGIVYRPLAPLLILIGDKDDWTPAEECRKLAEAAAGAGHPVALKIYPGAHHSFDSPSPVRYVATRINPSVPGGRGATTGGHPEAWANSIQQVAAFFGRHLAVVPSRTQEKR
;
A
#
# COMPACT_ATOMS: atom_id res chain seq x y z
N MET A 1 -1.91 0.53 -5.72
CA MET A 1 -0.56 0.85 -6.29
C MET A 1 0.24 -0.44 -6.38
N HIS A 2 0.82 -0.73 -7.56
CA HIS A 2 1.62 -1.93 -7.79
C HIS A 2 2.95 -1.91 -7.02
N ASP A 3 3.51 -3.10 -6.77
CA ASP A 3 4.82 -3.29 -6.14
C ASP A 3 6.01 -2.93 -7.06
N CYS A 4 7.24 -3.27 -6.66
CA CYS A 4 8.45 -2.97 -7.42
C CYS A 4 8.56 -3.73 -8.76
N SER A 5 7.72 -4.75 -9.01
CA SER A 5 7.73 -5.51 -10.26
C SER A 5 6.88 -4.86 -11.39
N GLY A 6 6.11 -3.81 -11.09
CA GLY A 6 5.27 -3.14 -12.08
C GLY A 6 4.00 -3.90 -12.45
N LEU A 7 3.41 -3.53 -13.59
CA LEU A 7 2.24 -4.19 -14.19
C LEU A 7 2.58 -4.91 -15.52
N GLY A 8 3.84 -4.84 -15.93
CA GLY A 8 4.32 -5.49 -17.16
C GLY A 8 4.42 -7.02 -17.07
N PRO A 9 5.03 -7.66 -18.09
CA PRO A 9 5.12 -9.13 -18.19
C PRO A 9 5.82 -9.81 -17.01
N ARG A 10 6.68 -9.08 -16.28
CA ARG A 10 7.42 -9.58 -15.10
C ARG A 10 6.74 -9.24 -13.76
N SER A 11 5.49 -8.77 -13.82
CA SER A 11 4.71 -8.45 -12.61
C SER A 11 4.57 -9.66 -11.68
N SER A 12 4.61 -9.41 -10.37
CA SER A 12 4.31 -10.40 -9.32
C SER A 12 2.89 -10.97 -9.39
N GLY A 13 2.00 -10.30 -10.12
CA GLY A 13 0.58 -10.58 -10.17
C GLY A 13 -0.20 -10.18 -8.91
N ALA A 14 0.47 -9.68 -7.86
CA ALA A 14 -0.21 -9.25 -6.63
C ALA A 14 -1.28 -8.17 -6.88
N PRO A 15 -1.03 -7.11 -7.69
CA PRO A 15 -2.05 -6.12 -7.99
C PRO A 15 -3.32 -6.72 -8.60
N GLY A 16 -3.15 -7.65 -9.56
CA GLY A 16 -4.29 -8.34 -10.21
C GLY A 16 -5.06 -9.24 -9.27
N ARG A 17 -4.37 -9.97 -8.34
CA ARG A 17 -5.05 -10.78 -7.32
C ARG A 17 -5.89 -9.91 -6.39
N TRP A 18 -5.35 -8.81 -5.89
CA TRP A 18 -6.09 -7.87 -5.05
C TRP A 18 -7.24 -7.18 -5.80
N ALA A 19 -7.04 -6.80 -7.07
CA ALA A 19 -8.11 -6.25 -7.88
C ALA A 19 -9.27 -7.23 -8.01
N LYS A 20 -8.99 -8.52 -8.27
CA LYS A 20 -10.01 -9.57 -8.32
C LYS A 20 -10.76 -9.72 -7.00
N GLU A 21 -10.07 -9.68 -5.86
CA GLU A 21 -10.69 -9.78 -4.54
C GLU A 21 -11.59 -8.58 -4.22
N LEU A 22 -11.17 -7.37 -4.60
CA LEU A 22 -11.95 -6.16 -4.36
C LEU A 22 -13.15 -6.05 -5.31
N THR A 23 -12.99 -6.37 -6.60
CA THR A 23 -14.11 -6.34 -7.56
C THR A 23 -15.20 -7.35 -7.21
N ARG A 24 -14.84 -8.53 -6.70
CA ARG A 24 -15.83 -9.50 -6.17
C ARG A 24 -16.67 -8.94 -5.01
N ARG A 25 -16.20 -7.91 -4.33
CA ARG A 25 -16.87 -7.22 -3.22
C ARG A 25 -17.58 -5.94 -3.65
N GLY A 26 -17.71 -5.72 -4.96
CA GLY A 26 -18.42 -4.59 -5.53
C GLY A 26 -17.62 -3.29 -5.63
N TYR A 27 -16.29 -3.33 -5.41
CA TYR A 27 -15.46 -2.15 -5.65
C TYR A 27 -15.09 -2.01 -7.13
N LEU A 28 -15.15 -0.80 -7.67
CA LEU A 28 -14.43 -0.44 -8.87
C LEU A 28 -12.95 -0.28 -8.52
N VAL A 29 -12.06 -0.91 -9.28
CA VAL A 29 -10.62 -0.90 -9.03
C VAL A 29 -9.87 -0.30 -10.21
N MET A 30 -9.06 0.75 -9.93
CA MET A 30 -8.11 1.32 -10.88
C MET A 30 -6.68 0.95 -10.47
N MET A 31 -5.89 0.46 -11.40
CA MET A 31 -4.48 0.11 -11.20
C MET A 31 -3.59 1.02 -12.07
N PRO A 32 -3.16 2.18 -11.57
CA PRO A 32 -2.29 3.07 -12.36
C PRO A 32 -0.91 2.43 -12.56
N ASP A 33 -0.43 2.45 -13.80
CA ASP A 33 0.93 2.03 -14.15
C ASP A 33 1.90 3.21 -13.96
N SER A 34 2.65 3.18 -12.88
CA SER A 34 3.63 4.22 -12.57
C SER A 34 4.99 3.98 -13.23
N PHE A 35 5.20 2.86 -13.94
CA PHE A 35 6.51 2.43 -14.39
C PHE A 35 6.68 2.45 -15.91
N THR A 36 5.74 1.92 -16.66
CA THR A 36 5.89 1.76 -18.12
C THR A 36 6.12 3.10 -18.81
N ALA A 37 5.33 4.13 -18.49
CA ALA A 37 5.51 5.47 -19.07
C ALA A 37 6.83 6.16 -18.67
N ARG A 38 7.55 5.62 -17.66
CA ARG A 38 8.87 6.09 -17.22
C ARG A 38 10.01 5.21 -17.71
N GLY A 39 9.76 4.29 -18.63
CA GLY A 39 10.78 3.43 -19.23
C GLY A 39 11.27 2.29 -18.31
N VAL A 40 10.49 1.90 -17.31
CA VAL A 40 10.82 0.77 -16.41
C VAL A 40 9.72 -0.31 -16.39
N PRO A 41 9.30 -0.83 -17.57
CA PRO A 41 8.20 -1.78 -17.67
C PRO A 41 8.47 -3.11 -16.93
N ASP A 42 9.74 -3.48 -16.78
CA ASP A 42 10.18 -4.70 -16.08
C ASP A 42 10.33 -4.51 -14.55
N GLY A 43 10.00 -3.32 -14.05
CA GLY A 43 10.09 -3.01 -12.63
C GLY A 43 11.50 -2.64 -12.15
N VAL A 44 11.61 -2.45 -10.82
CA VAL A 44 12.84 -1.94 -10.16
C VAL A 44 13.29 -2.81 -8.99
N CYS A 45 12.79 -4.03 -8.86
CA CYS A 45 13.11 -4.91 -7.73
C CYS A 45 14.57 -5.40 -7.70
N VAL A 46 15.23 -5.46 -8.85
CA VAL A 46 16.56 -6.08 -9.03
C VAL A 46 17.61 -5.07 -9.46
N ALA A 47 17.34 -4.28 -10.49
CA ALA A 47 18.30 -3.34 -11.07
C ALA A 47 18.10 -1.90 -10.61
N GLY A 48 16.93 -1.57 -10.05
CA GLY A 48 16.53 -0.18 -9.85
C GLY A 48 16.22 0.54 -11.16
N PRO A 49 15.79 1.80 -11.10
CA PRO A 49 15.59 2.62 -12.29
C PRO A 49 16.95 3.11 -12.86
N ALA A 50 16.99 3.38 -14.17
CA ALA A 50 18.12 4.04 -14.78
C ALA A 50 18.34 5.46 -14.18
N ARG A 51 19.56 5.98 -14.31
CA ARG A 51 19.91 7.32 -13.80
C ARG A 51 18.95 8.39 -14.37
N GLY A 52 18.41 9.22 -13.50
CA GLY A 52 17.48 10.29 -13.85
C GLY A 52 16.00 9.86 -13.92
N ILE A 53 15.70 8.58 -13.76
CA ILE A 53 14.31 8.10 -13.66
C ILE A 53 13.87 8.05 -12.20
N ASP A 54 12.90 8.88 -11.84
CA ASP A 54 12.32 8.92 -10.49
C ASP A 54 11.04 8.08 -10.43
N VAL A 55 11.10 6.97 -9.71
CA VAL A 55 9.97 6.11 -9.34
C VAL A 55 9.87 5.95 -7.82
N SER A 56 10.37 6.93 -7.07
CA SER A 56 10.26 6.95 -5.61
C SER A 56 8.81 6.84 -5.13
N PRO A 57 8.57 6.38 -3.91
CA PRO A 57 7.24 6.39 -3.31
C PRO A 57 6.58 7.76 -3.34
N GLU A 58 7.32 8.83 -3.12
CA GLU A 58 6.87 10.22 -3.14
C GLU A 58 6.44 10.65 -4.55
N ARG A 59 7.21 10.29 -5.58
CA ARG A 59 6.82 10.54 -6.97
C ARG A 59 5.57 9.78 -7.35
N ARG A 60 5.48 8.51 -6.95
CA ARG A 60 4.31 7.66 -7.23
C ARG A 60 3.07 8.05 -6.41
N ALA A 61 3.23 8.72 -5.27
CA ALA A 61 2.12 9.32 -4.55
C ALA A 61 1.38 10.35 -5.41
N ARG A 62 2.10 11.11 -6.25
CA ARG A 62 1.46 12.03 -7.23
C ARG A 62 0.66 11.26 -8.28
N ASP A 63 1.12 10.08 -8.71
CA ASP A 63 0.37 9.22 -9.63
C ASP A 63 -0.91 8.70 -8.98
N ALA A 64 -0.86 8.37 -7.67
CA ALA A 64 -2.04 7.96 -6.91
C ALA A 64 -3.08 9.10 -6.84
N TYR A 65 -2.66 10.34 -6.60
CA TYR A 65 -3.57 11.50 -6.62
C TYR A 65 -4.10 11.83 -8.02
N ALA A 66 -3.29 11.65 -9.07
CA ALA A 66 -3.77 11.78 -10.46
C ALA A 66 -4.84 10.73 -10.77
N ALA A 67 -4.66 9.49 -10.32
CA ALA A 67 -5.67 8.44 -10.45
C ALA A 67 -6.95 8.77 -9.64
N LEU A 68 -6.81 9.33 -8.44
CA LEU A 68 -7.95 9.81 -7.64
C LEU A 68 -8.74 10.89 -8.39
N ALA A 69 -8.05 11.86 -8.98
CA ALA A 69 -8.68 12.91 -9.78
C ALA A 69 -9.45 12.35 -10.99
N GLN A 70 -8.91 11.32 -11.67
CA GLN A 70 -9.59 10.63 -12.75
C GLN A 70 -10.82 9.85 -12.28
N LEU A 71 -10.72 9.16 -11.14
CA LEU A 71 -11.85 8.44 -10.55
C LEU A 71 -13.00 9.39 -10.18
N ARG A 72 -12.69 10.57 -9.65
CA ARG A 72 -13.69 11.58 -9.28
C ARG A 72 -14.45 12.18 -10.46
N GLN A 73 -13.91 12.08 -11.66
CA GLN A 73 -14.60 12.55 -12.88
C GLN A 73 -15.60 11.51 -13.42
N ARG A 74 -15.58 10.28 -12.92
CA ARG A 74 -16.47 9.22 -13.39
C ARG A 74 -17.85 9.34 -12.75
N PRO A 75 -18.95 9.28 -13.53
CA PRO A 75 -20.30 9.40 -13.00
C PRO A 75 -20.74 8.20 -12.16
N ASP A 76 -20.07 7.05 -12.31
CA ASP A 76 -20.34 5.81 -11.57
C ASP A 76 -19.48 5.65 -10.29
N VAL A 77 -18.74 6.68 -9.90
CA VAL A 77 -17.87 6.68 -8.71
C VAL A 77 -18.28 7.77 -7.73
N ASP A 78 -18.54 7.41 -6.48
CA ASP A 78 -18.58 8.41 -5.40
C ASP A 78 -17.15 8.83 -5.04
N GLY A 79 -16.72 9.98 -5.52
CA GLY A 79 -15.37 10.50 -5.34
C GLY A 79 -14.95 10.76 -3.89
N ARG A 80 -15.92 10.75 -2.93
CA ARG A 80 -15.65 10.86 -1.48
C ARG A 80 -15.32 9.52 -0.84
N ARG A 81 -15.58 8.41 -1.54
CA ARG A 81 -15.41 7.03 -1.06
C ARG A 81 -14.34 6.27 -1.82
N VAL A 82 -13.26 6.94 -2.18
CA VAL A 82 -12.13 6.32 -2.87
C VAL A 82 -11.07 5.92 -1.85
N GLY A 83 -10.76 4.63 -1.80
CA GLY A 83 -9.67 4.06 -1.00
C GLY A 83 -8.37 3.93 -1.79
N LEU A 84 -7.23 3.94 -1.10
CA LEU A 84 -5.92 3.67 -1.67
C LEU A 84 -5.36 2.37 -1.11
N MET A 85 -4.79 1.51 -1.97
CA MET A 85 -4.13 0.28 -1.54
C MET A 85 -2.86 0.02 -2.35
N GLY A 86 -1.83 -0.52 -1.68
CA GLY A 86 -0.61 -0.92 -2.35
C GLY A 86 0.20 -1.94 -1.57
N GLY A 87 0.99 -2.75 -2.28
CA GLY A 87 1.90 -3.74 -1.71
C GLY A 87 3.37 -3.38 -1.94
N SER A 88 4.27 -3.66 -0.99
CA SER A 88 5.71 -3.47 -1.10
C SER A 88 6.06 -2.01 -1.45
N HIS A 89 6.67 -1.77 -2.59
CA HIS A 89 6.92 -0.43 -3.12
C HIS A 89 5.62 0.39 -3.26
N GLY A 90 4.51 -0.26 -3.68
CA GLY A 90 3.18 0.34 -3.69
C GLY A 90 2.64 0.62 -2.29
N GLY A 91 2.96 -0.23 -1.31
CA GLY A 91 2.66 0.02 0.11
C GLY A 91 3.42 1.24 0.65
N SER A 92 4.69 1.37 0.31
CA SER A 92 5.50 2.57 0.62
C SER A 92 4.94 3.82 -0.07
N THR A 93 4.47 3.68 -1.31
CA THR A 93 3.74 4.74 -2.04
C THR A 93 2.45 5.14 -1.33
N THR A 94 1.71 4.15 -0.80
CA THR A 94 0.51 4.39 0.00
C THR A 94 0.85 5.20 1.26
N LEU A 95 1.92 4.84 1.98
CA LEU A 95 2.38 5.63 3.12
C LEU A 95 2.76 7.06 2.72
N ALA A 96 3.49 7.24 1.61
CA ALA A 96 3.88 8.56 1.13
C ALA A 96 2.64 9.42 0.76
N ALA A 97 1.65 8.82 0.08
CA ALA A 97 0.41 9.50 -0.30
C ALA A 97 -0.47 9.87 0.90
N MET A 98 -0.43 9.07 1.96
CA MET A 98 -1.27 9.27 3.16
C MET A 98 -0.60 10.12 4.24
N ARG A 99 0.63 10.57 4.04
CA ARG A 99 1.33 11.41 5.01
C ARG A 99 0.86 12.86 4.89
N ALA A 100 0.36 13.43 5.98
CA ALA A 100 0.07 14.86 6.07
C ALA A 100 1.35 15.68 5.86
N SER A 101 1.33 16.60 4.91
CA SER A 101 2.28 17.69 4.75
C SER A 101 1.53 18.96 5.12
N GLY A 102 2.15 19.96 5.73
CA GLY A 102 1.45 21.14 6.27
C GLY A 102 0.61 21.96 5.28
N ALA A 103 0.43 21.50 4.03
CA ALA A 103 -0.34 22.14 2.97
C ALA A 103 -1.56 21.32 2.52
N ASP A 104 -1.95 20.30 3.28
CA ASP A 104 -3.02 19.38 2.86
C ASP A 104 -4.41 20.01 2.97
N THR A 105 -5.11 20.05 1.83
CA THR A 105 -6.43 20.71 1.65
C THR A 105 -7.63 19.83 2.04
N GLY A 106 -7.39 18.64 2.63
CA GLY A 106 -8.47 17.75 3.07
C GLY A 106 -9.13 16.88 1.97
N GLU A 107 -8.79 17.07 0.70
CA GLU A 107 -9.37 16.32 -0.41
C GLU A 107 -8.50 15.11 -0.81
N GLY A 108 -8.37 14.14 0.10
CA GLY A 108 -7.57 12.93 -0.10
C GLY A 108 -8.40 11.66 -0.32
N PHE A 109 -7.73 10.53 -0.14
CA PHE A 109 -8.36 9.22 -0.05
C PHE A 109 -9.13 9.09 1.26
N ALA A 110 -10.29 8.41 1.22
CA ALA A 110 -11.13 8.20 2.39
C ALA A 110 -10.56 7.17 3.38
N ALA A 111 -9.74 6.24 2.91
CA ALA A 111 -9.02 5.26 3.71
C ALA A 111 -7.87 4.66 2.91
N ALA A 112 -6.88 4.06 3.58
CA ALA A 112 -5.79 3.40 2.88
C ALA A 112 -5.32 2.10 3.54
N VAL A 113 -4.81 1.17 2.72
CA VAL A 113 -4.20 -0.09 3.17
C VAL A 113 -2.81 -0.23 2.55
N ALA A 114 -1.79 -0.37 3.41
CA ALA A 114 -0.42 -0.62 3.00
C ALA A 114 -0.01 -2.05 3.39
N LEU A 115 0.32 -2.87 2.39
CA LEU A 115 0.81 -4.22 2.59
C LEU A 115 2.34 -4.20 2.59
N TYR A 116 2.93 -4.75 3.63
CA TYR A 116 4.39 -4.89 3.80
C TYR A 116 5.19 -3.69 3.27
N PRO A 117 4.85 -2.44 3.73
CA PRO A 117 5.51 -1.21 3.29
C PRO A 117 6.87 -1.03 3.97
N ARG A 118 7.74 -0.21 3.37
CA ARG A 118 8.99 0.19 4.00
C ARG A 118 8.77 1.36 4.99
N CYS A 119 8.34 1.04 6.21
CA CYS A 119 8.10 2.03 7.27
C CYS A 119 9.37 2.77 7.71
N ALA A 120 10.55 2.16 7.55
CA ALA A 120 11.86 2.76 7.86
C ALA A 120 12.11 4.12 7.17
N THR A 121 11.43 4.42 6.07
CA THR A 121 11.48 5.72 5.38
C THR A 121 11.04 6.88 6.28
N PHE A 122 10.23 6.58 7.30
CA PHE A 122 9.66 7.58 8.22
C PHE A 122 10.32 7.59 9.60
N ARG A 123 11.53 7.03 9.74
CA ARG A 123 12.29 7.09 11.00
C ARG A 123 12.53 8.53 11.44
N GLY A 124 12.38 8.79 12.74
CA GLY A 124 12.64 10.09 13.34
C GLY A 124 11.57 11.15 13.09
N ILE A 125 10.47 10.80 12.43
CA ILE A 125 9.33 11.69 12.24
C ILE A 125 8.04 11.09 12.81
N VAL A 126 7.18 11.93 13.36
CA VAL A 126 5.83 11.52 13.76
C VAL A 126 4.99 11.40 12.48
N TYR A 127 4.56 10.17 12.18
CA TYR A 127 3.71 9.93 11.03
C TYR A 127 2.27 10.35 11.33
N ARG A 128 1.72 11.21 10.50
CA ARG A 128 0.34 11.71 10.61
C ARG A 128 -0.42 11.30 9.37
N PRO A 129 -1.28 10.27 9.43
CA PRO A 129 -2.09 9.86 8.29
C PRO A 129 -3.22 10.87 8.03
N LEU A 130 -3.47 11.18 6.76
CA LEU A 130 -4.55 12.06 6.30
C LEU A 130 -5.96 11.47 6.51
N ALA A 131 -6.06 10.14 6.57
CA ALA A 131 -7.29 9.40 6.77
C ALA A 131 -6.97 8.04 7.44
N PRO A 132 -7.96 7.24 7.85
CA PRO A 132 -7.74 5.93 8.41
C PRO A 132 -6.77 5.09 7.56
N LEU A 133 -5.75 4.52 8.21
CA LEU A 133 -4.68 3.75 7.59
C LEU A 133 -4.52 2.40 8.30
N LEU A 134 -4.48 1.32 7.50
CA LEU A 134 -4.18 -0.04 7.94
C LEU A 134 -2.87 -0.51 7.32
N ILE A 135 -1.97 -1.03 8.14
CA ILE A 135 -0.73 -1.69 7.71
C ILE A 135 -0.83 -3.18 8.01
N LEU A 136 -0.54 -4.03 7.01
CA LEU A 136 -0.48 -5.48 7.13
C LEU A 136 0.92 -5.96 6.72
N ILE A 137 1.61 -6.70 7.60
CA ILE A 137 3.01 -7.09 7.38
C ILE A 137 3.33 -8.42 8.07
N GLY A 138 4.29 -9.17 7.56
CA GLY A 138 4.78 -10.39 8.19
C GLY A 138 5.90 -10.11 9.21
N ASP A 139 5.99 -10.91 10.28
CA ASP A 139 7.07 -10.78 11.28
C ASP A 139 8.42 -11.30 10.78
N LYS A 140 8.41 -12.14 9.73
CA LYS A 140 9.61 -12.68 9.07
C LYS A 140 10.00 -11.89 7.81
N ASP A 141 9.43 -10.71 7.61
CA ASP A 141 9.77 -9.85 6.50
C ASP A 141 11.16 -9.21 6.73
N ASP A 142 12.16 -9.73 6.02
CA ASP A 142 13.54 -9.26 6.03
C ASP A 142 13.82 -8.17 4.98
N TRP A 143 12.86 -7.90 4.11
CA TRP A 143 12.96 -6.86 3.09
C TRP A 143 12.45 -5.50 3.61
N THR A 144 11.31 -5.52 4.29
CA THR A 144 10.69 -4.37 4.94
C THR A 144 10.33 -4.73 6.40
N PRO A 145 11.29 -4.74 7.34
CA PRO A 145 11.10 -5.30 8.67
C PRO A 145 9.89 -4.72 9.41
N ALA A 146 9.07 -5.62 9.98
CA ALA A 146 7.84 -5.28 10.70
C ALA A 146 8.07 -4.36 11.89
N GLU A 147 9.23 -4.46 12.53
CA GLU A 147 9.60 -3.62 13.68
C GLU A 147 9.57 -2.11 13.36
N GLU A 148 9.94 -1.75 12.12
CA GLU A 148 9.87 -0.35 11.69
C GLU A 148 8.42 0.15 11.56
N CYS A 149 7.50 -0.72 11.14
CA CYS A 149 6.08 -0.40 11.10
C CYS A 149 5.47 -0.34 12.51
N ARG A 150 5.95 -1.16 13.46
CA ARG A 150 5.55 -1.08 14.86
C ARG A 150 5.93 0.27 15.46
N LYS A 151 7.20 0.68 15.31
CA LYS A 151 7.69 1.98 15.79
C LYS A 151 6.92 3.15 15.19
N LEU A 152 6.62 3.08 13.88
CA LEU A 152 5.81 4.10 13.21
C LEU A 152 4.40 4.19 13.83
N ALA A 153 3.73 3.05 14.00
CA ALA A 153 2.37 3.00 14.53
C ALA A 153 2.31 3.47 16.00
N GLU A 154 3.27 3.07 16.82
CA GLU A 154 3.39 3.49 18.24
C GLU A 154 3.64 5.00 18.34
N ALA A 155 4.57 5.56 17.57
CA ALA A 155 4.86 6.99 17.56
C ALA A 155 3.66 7.81 17.07
N ALA A 156 2.96 7.33 16.04
CA ALA A 156 1.76 7.98 15.52
C ALA A 156 0.62 7.96 16.56
N ALA A 157 0.39 6.83 17.23
CA ALA A 157 -0.63 6.69 18.26
C ALA A 157 -0.32 7.57 19.48
N GLY A 158 0.92 7.62 19.94
CA GLY A 158 1.37 8.49 21.04
C GLY A 158 1.17 9.99 20.74
N ALA A 159 1.11 10.36 19.46
CA ALA A 159 0.83 11.72 19.00
C ALA A 159 -0.65 11.96 18.64
N GLY A 160 -1.56 11.04 18.95
CA GLY A 160 -3.00 11.16 18.68
C GLY A 160 -3.41 10.84 17.24
N HIS A 161 -2.54 10.19 16.45
CA HIS A 161 -2.77 9.82 15.06
C HIS A 161 -2.70 8.29 14.86
N PRO A 162 -3.65 7.50 15.37
CA PRO A 162 -3.53 6.05 15.37
C PRO A 162 -3.48 5.46 13.95
N VAL A 163 -2.51 4.56 13.75
CA VAL A 163 -2.37 3.72 12.56
C VAL A 163 -2.68 2.28 12.95
N ALA A 164 -3.64 1.65 12.30
CA ALA A 164 -3.94 0.24 12.53
C ALA A 164 -2.82 -0.63 11.95
N LEU A 165 -2.27 -1.53 12.78
CA LEU A 165 -1.19 -2.44 12.41
C LEU A 165 -1.58 -3.88 12.72
N LYS A 166 -1.44 -4.76 11.74
CA LYS A 166 -1.55 -6.21 11.90
C LYS A 166 -0.25 -6.86 11.45
N ILE A 167 0.38 -7.60 12.36
CA ILE A 167 1.59 -8.39 12.06
C ILE A 167 1.18 -9.87 11.99
N TYR A 168 1.63 -10.57 10.94
CA TYR A 168 1.34 -11.97 10.71
C TYR A 168 2.53 -12.84 11.11
N PRO A 169 2.38 -13.71 12.15
CA PRO A 169 3.43 -14.61 12.57
C PRO A 169 3.86 -15.57 11.43
N GLY A 170 5.15 -15.76 11.25
CA GLY A 170 5.73 -16.66 10.26
C GLY A 170 5.69 -16.17 8.82
N ALA A 171 4.99 -15.08 8.53
CA ALA A 171 4.84 -14.58 7.18
C ALA A 171 6.06 -13.74 6.74
N HIS A 172 6.51 -13.97 5.50
CA HIS A 172 7.58 -13.21 4.85
C HIS A 172 7.02 -12.10 3.95
N HIS A 173 7.92 -11.36 3.30
CA HIS A 173 7.53 -10.37 2.29
C HIS A 173 6.68 -11.01 1.18
N SER A 174 5.66 -10.30 0.68
CA SER A 174 4.71 -10.81 -0.32
C SER A 174 3.95 -12.06 0.13
N PHE A 175 3.51 -12.11 1.39
CA PHE A 175 2.73 -13.22 1.95
C PHE A 175 1.44 -13.52 1.18
N ASP A 176 0.97 -12.59 0.35
CA ASP A 176 -0.17 -12.71 -0.56
C ASP A 176 0.19 -13.38 -1.92
N SER A 177 1.43 -13.88 -2.06
CA SER A 177 1.86 -14.64 -3.24
C SER A 177 1.38 -16.09 -3.19
N PRO A 178 1.07 -16.73 -4.34
CA PRO A 178 0.86 -18.18 -4.41
C PRO A 178 2.18 -18.97 -4.43
N SER A 179 3.32 -18.30 -4.62
CA SER A 179 4.62 -18.95 -4.73
C SER A 179 5.16 -19.38 -3.37
N PRO A 180 5.91 -20.50 -3.28
CA PRO A 180 6.56 -20.91 -2.04
C PRO A 180 7.57 -19.86 -1.55
N VAL A 181 7.84 -19.89 -0.25
CA VAL A 181 8.85 -19.02 0.37
C VAL A 181 10.23 -19.37 -0.18
N ARG A 182 10.99 -18.35 -0.61
CA ARG A 182 12.36 -18.51 -1.12
C ARG A 182 13.19 -17.26 -0.87
N TYR A 183 14.48 -17.44 -0.68
CA TYR A 183 15.45 -16.35 -0.69
C TYR A 183 15.82 -15.97 -2.13
N VAL A 184 15.85 -14.67 -2.43
CA VAL A 184 16.19 -14.14 -3.77
C VAL A 184 17.35 -13.14 -3.61
N ALA A 185 18.57 -13.62 -3.86
CA ALA A 185 19.82 -12.87 -3.65
C ALA A 185 19.94 -11.59 -4.48
N THR A 186 19.25 -11.51 -5.61
CA THR A 186 19.34 -10.35 -6.53
C THR A 186 18.46 -9.16 -6.13
N ARG A 187 17.57 -9.31 -5.16
CA ARG A 187 16.66 -8.22 -4.74
C ARG A 187 17.46 -7.08 -4.11
N ILE A 188 17.17 -5.84 -4.52
CA ILE A 188 17.68 -4.65 -3.83
C ILE A 188 17.02 -4.58 -2.46
N ASN A 189 17.81 -4.67 -1.41
CA ASN A 189 17.33 -4.66 -0.03
C ASN A 189 18.19 -3.76 0.87
N PRO A 190 17.80 -2.52 1.06
CA PRO A 190 18.55 -1.60 1.92
C PRO A 190 18.38 -1.88 3.42
N SER A 191 17.62 -2.91 3.81
CA SER A 191 17.44 -3.30 5.21
C SER A 191 18.49 -4.29 5.71
N VAL A 192 19.34 -4.82 4.81
CA VAL A 192 20.40 -5.77 5.16
C VAL A 192 21.80 -5.26 4.79
N PRO A 193 22.87 -5.69 5.47
CA PRO A 193 24.24 -5.43 5.06
C PRO A 193 24.47 -5.90 3.61
N GLY A 194 25.20 -5.09 2.83
CA GLY A 194 25.43 -5.37 1.41
C GLY A 194 24.28 -4.96 0.47
N GLY A 195 23.15 -4.52 0.99
CA GLY A 195 22.07 -3.90 0.21
C GLY A 195 21.31 -4.85 -0.73
N ARG A 196 21.49 -6.18 -0.57
CA ARG A 196 20.87 -7.17 -1.45
C ARG A 196 20.42 -8.43 -0.70
N GLY A 197 19.44 -9.12 -1.32
CA GLY A 197 18.86 -10.36 -0.83
C GLY A 197 17.62 -10.14 0.02
N ALA A 198 16.56 -10.89 -0.28
CA ALA A 198 15.33 -10.87 0.49
C ALA A 198 14.60 -12.20 0.42
N THR A 199 13.94 -12.58 1.51
CA THR A 199 13.06 -13.75 1.56
C THR A 199 11.63 -13.32 1.20
N THR A 200 11.02 -13.98 0.24
CA THR A 200 9.68 -13.64 -0.25
C THR A 200 8.90 -14.90 -0.57
N GLY A 201 7.59 -14.86 -0.38
CA GLY A 201 6.72 -15.98 -0.71
C GLY A 201 5.42 -15.99 0.06
N GLY A 202 4.50 -16.85 -0.37
CA GLY A 202 3.16 -16.93 0.16
C GLY A 202 3.07 -17.48 1.58
N HIS A 203 2.04 -17.03 2.29
CA HIS A 203 1.61 -17.57 3.57
C HIS A 203 0.10 -17.67 3.55
N PRO A 204 -0.48 -18.86 3.30
CA PRO A 204 -1.93 -19.00 3.04
C PRO A 204 -2.85 -18.41 4.10
N GLU A 205 -2.52 -18.61 5.39
CA GLU A 205 -3.31 -18.07 6.50
C GLU A 205 -3.24 -16.55 6.56
N ALA A 206 -2.04 -15.95 6.40
CA ALA A 206 -1.87 -14.51 6.35
C ALA A 206 -2.60 -13.91 5.14
N TRP A 207 -2.55 -14.57 3.97
CA TRP A 207 -3.30 -14.17 2.79
C TRP A 207 -4.81 -14.18 3.06
N ALA A 208 -5.36 -15.29 3.55
CA ALA A 208 -6.79 -15.42 3.83
C ALA A 208 -7.27 -14.38 4.85
N ASN A 209 -6.51 -14.19 5.95
CA ASN A 209 -6.85 -13.19 6.95
C ASN A 209 -6.71 -11.76 6.41
N SER A 210 -5.69 -11.46 5.59
CA SER A 210 -5.51 -10.12 5.02
C SER A 210 -6.68 -9.71 4.14
N ILE A 211 -7.26 -10.63 3.37
CA ILE A 211 -8.48 -10.39 2.59
C ILE A 211 -9.63 -9.95 3.51
N GLN A 212 -9.82 -10.64 4.64
CA GLN A 212 -10.85 -10.29 5.62
C GLN A 212 -10.59 -8.92 6.26
N GLN A 213 -9.34 -8.65 6.67
CA GLN A 213 -8.95 -7.36 7.27
C GLN A 213 -9.17 -6.20 6.31
N VAL A 214 -8.75 -6.33 5.05
CA VAL A 214 -8.95 -5.31 4.00
C VAL A 214 -10.44 -5.09 3.72
N ALA A 215 -11.21 -6.18 3.59
CA ALA A 215 -12.65 -6.08 3.35
C ALA A 215 -13.39 -5.38 4.50
N ALA A 216 -13.09 -5.75 5.75
CA ALA A 216 -13.69 -5.14 6.92
C ALA A 216 -13.28 -3.65 7.06
N PHE A 217 -12.02 -3.33 6.79
CA PHE A 217 -11.49 -1.98 6.87
C PHE A 217 -12.12 -1.06 5.82
N PHE A 218 -12.10 -1.43 4.55
CA PHE A 218 -12.74 -0.66 3.51
C PHE A 218 -14.27 -0.64 3.65
N GLY A 219 -14.89 -1.75 4.07
CA GLY A 219 -16.32 -1.78 4.37
C GLY A 219 -16.73 -0.74 5.42
N ARG A 220 -15.91 -0.53 6.45
CA ARG A 220 -16.16 0.47 7.49
C ARG A 220 -15.94 1.91 7.01
N HIS A 221 -14.90 2.15 6.24
CA HIS A 221 -14.45 3.51 5.92
C HIS A 221 -14.92 4.01 4.55
N LEU A 222 -15.35 3.12 3.67
CA LEU A 222 -15.89 3.45 2.34
C LEU A 222 -17.40 3.17 2.23
N ALA A 223 -18.07 2.80 3.34
CA ALA A 223 -19.52 2.59 3.34
C ALA A 223 -20.28 3.89 3.05
N VAL A 224 -21.45 3.77 2.47
CA VAL A 224 -22.43 4.87 2.41
C VAL A 224 -22.88 5.17 3.84
N VAL A 225 -22.57 6.34 4.36
CA VAL A 225 -23.23 6.83 5.57
C VAL A 225 -24.64 7.23 5.15
N PRO A 226 -25.74 6.58 5.64
CA PRO A 226 -27.07 7.05 5.37
C PRO A 226 -27.19 8.50 5.83
N SER A 227 -27.62 9.41 4.95
CA SER A 227 -27.96 10.76 5.36
C SER A 227 -28.99 10.66 6.47
N ARG A 228 -28.71 11.19 7.65
CA ARG A 228 -29.74 11.38 8.67
C ARG A 228 -30.81 12.22 8.02
N THR A 229 -31.93 11.62 7.69
CA THR A 229 -33.14 12.36 7.33
C THR A 229 -33.40 13.30 8.49
N GLN A 230 -33.31 14.61 8.23
CA GLN A 230 -33.79 15.60 9.20
C GLN A 230 -35.28 15.30 9.36
N GLU A 231 -35.67 14.68 10.47
CA GLU A 231 -37.04 14.72 10.93
C GLU A 231 -37.41 16.20 11.11
N LYS A 232 -38.10 16.75 10.12
CA LYS A 232 -38.76 18.02 10.27
C LYS A 232 -39.87 17.83 11.32
N ARG A 233 -39.68 18.46 12.46
CA ARG A 233 -40.76 18.77 13.39
C ARG A 233 -41.58 19.95 12.84
#